data_48a3c83d5833d1b793b24f1dbc58e573
#
_entry.id   48a3c83d5833d1b793b24f1dbc58e573
#
_cell.length_a   1.000
_cell.length_b   1.000
_cell.length_c   1.000
_cell.angle_alpha   90.00
_cell.angle_beta   90.00
_cell.angle_gamma   90.00
#
_symmetry.space_group_name_H-M   'P 1'
#
loop_
_entity.id
_entity.type
_entity.pdbx_description
1 polymer ?
#
loop_
_entity_poly.entity_id
_entity_poly.type
_entity_poly.pdbx_seq_one_letter_code
_entity_poly.pdbx_strand_id
1 'polypeptide(L)'
;MKKVLMLLAAILLAGLLVACGSDDEGSGDGDSGNSKPDKLVMGFVPSQDAETIATTVEPLADELGEILDIEVEARTMTNYNGLVEAMGAEQVHIGFIPAFGYVIANQEYDIEVILKSIRHGSSTYKAQYLVQADSDIESLEDLEGKRWAYADATSTSGFLFPANQLMQKFDIESPDALTTEFFGETVQVGGHDTAAIAVYEGDADVATTFDDVRENLEEEYPDIKDKLRVLEYTDEIPNDTISVIPELDDELVQEIKDAFMSFNDNEDMIKIMNDVYTWDAIDTAEHSEYDVVAETYERFGDSVSLD
;
A
#
# COMPACT_ATOMS: atom_id res chain seq x y z
N MET A 1 64.31 5.25 11.74
CA MET A 1 62.86 5.34 11.39
C MET A 1 62.17 6.55 12.00
N LYS A 2 62.59 7.14 13.12
CA LYS A 2 61.95 8.35 13.73
C LYS A 2 62.26 9.69 13.03
N LYS A 3 63.27 9.75 12.16
CA LYS A 3 63.68 11.01 11.49
C LYS A 3 63.05 11.21 10.11
N VAL A 4 62.43 10.18 9.52
CA VAL A 4 61.73 10.27 8.23
C VAL A 4 60.25 10.67 8.45
N LEU A 5 59.70 10.40 9.63
CA LEU A 5 58.31 10.76 9.96
C LEU A 5 58.12 12.26 10.28
N MET A 6 59.18 12.96 10.65
CA MET A 6 59.14 14.41 10.91
C MET A 6 59.25 15.29 9.66
N LEU A 7 59.75 14.76 8.56
CA LEU A 7 59.86 15.51 7.29
C LEU A 7 58.56 15.51 6.47
N LEU A 8 57.69 14.54 6.68
CA LEU A 8 56.38 14.46 6.02
C LEU A 8 55.30 15.33 6.69
N ALA A 9 55.47 15.66 7.96
CA ALA A 9 54.57 16.57 8.71
C ALA A 9 54.80 18.07 8.42
N ALA A 10 55.96 18.44 7.88
CA ALA A 10 56.31 19.83 7.60
C ALA A 10 55.85 20.31 6.19
N ILE A 11 55.49 19.42 5.29
CA ILE A 11 55.04 19.75 3.91
C ILE A 11 53.52 19.97 3.84
N LEU A 12 52.76 19.52 4.85
CA LEU A 12 51.29 19.68 4.87
C LEU A 12 50.79 21.01 5.47
N LEU A 13 51.67 21.86 6.00
CA LEU A 13 51.31 23.13 6.64
C LEU A 13 51.59 24.39 5.81
N ALA A 14 52.08 24.28 4.58
CA ALA A 14 52.47 25.42 3.74
C ALA A 14 51.45 25.75 2.60
N GLY A 15 50.24 25.15 2.60
CA GLY A 15 49.24 25.29 1.52
C GLY A 15 48.03 26.19 1.84
N LEU A 16 47.98 26.93 2.93
CA LEU A 16 46.79 27.66 3.38
C LEU A 16 47.00 29.19 3.54
N LEU A 17 47.61 29.86 2.60
CA LEU A 17 47.66 31.33 2.62
C LEU A 17 47.83 31.93 1.20
N VAL A 18 46.82 31.76 0.32
CA VAL A 18 46.59 32.70 -0.79
C VAL A 18 45.11 32.59 -1.20
N ALA A 19 44.29 33.46 -0.66
CA ALA A 19 43.10 34.02 -1.32
C ALA A 19 42.47 35.07 -0.41
N CYS A 20 42.98 36.29 -0.50
CA CYS A 20 42.22 37.48 -0.13
C CYS A 20 42.23 38.41 -1.33
N GLY A 21 41.04 38.79 -1.76
CA GLY A 21 40.88 40.01 -2.58
C GLY A 21 40.10 39.82 -3.85
N SER A 22 38.79 40.06 -3.77
CA SER A 22 38.11 41.03 -4.63
C SER A 22 36.63 41.08 -4.21
N ASP A 23 36.24 42.26 -3.75
CA ASP A 23 34.84 42.63 -3.57
C ASP A 23 34.16 42.57 -4.97
N ASP A 24 33.13 41.74 -5.07
CA ASP A 24 32.09 41.93 -6.07
C ASP A 24 30.76 41.60 -5.34
N GLU A 25 29.96 42.66 -5.11
CA GLU A 25 28.60 42.57 -4.64
C GLU A 25 27.74 41.94 -5.77
N GLY A 26 27.72 40.63 -5.81
CA GLY A 26 26.74 39.84 -6.51
C GLY A 26 25.66 39.40 -5.53
N SER A 27 24.53 40.09 -5.51
CA SER A 27 23.26 39.57 -5.01
C SER A 27 23.03 38.23 -5.71
N GLY A 28 23.46 37.17 -5.12
CA GLY A 28 22.96 35.84 -5.40
C GLY A 28 21.59 35.76 -4.75
N ASP A 29 20.53 36.12 -5.51
CA ASP A 29 19.23 35.50 -5.33
C ASP A 29 19.52 34.00 -5.33
N GLY A 30 19.40 33.40 -4.16
CA GLY A 30 19.21 31.95 -4.06
C GLY A 30 17.89 31.68 -4.74
N ASP A 31 17.98 31.42 -6.02
CA ASP A 31 16.96 30.69 -6.74
C ASP A 31 16.92 29.30 -6.07
N SER A 32 16.07 29.18 -5.05
CA SER A 32 15.51 27.92 -4.63
C SER A 32 14.57 27.50 -5.77
N GLY A 33 15.16 27.34 -6.94
CA GLY A 33 14.49 26.79 -8.09
C GLY A 33 13.98 25.42 -7.68
N ASN A 34 12.70 25.35 -7.53
CA ASN A 34 11.87 24.17 -7.41
C ASN A 34 12.16 23.28 -8.61
N SER A 35 13.29 22.54 -8.54
CA SER A 35 13.66 21.62 -9.60
C SER A 35 12.89 20.34 -9.36
N LYS A 36 11.95 20.02 -10.24
CA LYS A 36 11.31 18.70 -10.28
C LYS A 36 12.39 17.61 -10.14
N PRO A 37 12.11 16.52 -9.43
CA PRO A 37 13.05 15.40 -9.36
C PRO A 37 13.30 14.84 -10.77
N ASP A 38 14.51 14.34 -11.02
CA ASP A 38 14.84 13.71 -12.30
C ASP A 38 13.99 12.45 -12.56
N LYS A 39 13.49 11.81 -11.50
CA LYS A 39 12.72 10.56 -11.56
C LYS A 39 11.74 10.44 -10.40
N LEU A 40 10.55 9.96 -10.70
CA LEU A 40 9.56 9.50 -9.73
C LEU A 40 9.45 7.96 -9.76
N VAL A 41 9.09 7.37 -8.62
CA VAL A 41 8.79 5.94 -8.51
C VAL A 41 7.38 5.78 -7.96
N MET A 42 6.53 5.07 -8.70
CA MET A 42 5.21 4.63 -8.26
C MET A 42 5.33 3.22 -7.66
N GLY A 43 4.79 3.01 -6.47
CA GLY A 43 4.79 1.72 -5.78
C GLY A 43 3.41 1.10 -5.69
N PHE A 44 3.35 -0.22 -5.85
CA PHE A 44 2.13 -1.02 -5.85
C PHE A 44 2.25 -2.19 -4.88
N VAL A 45 1.20 -2.43 -4.08
CA VAL A 45 1.13 -3.63 -3.22
C VAL A 45 0.75 -4.87 -4.05
N PRO A 46 1.24 -6.07 -3.69
CA PRO A 46 0.90 -7.32 -4.38
C PRO A 46 -0.44 -7.88 -3.87
N SER A 47 -1.55 -7.12 -4.03
CA SER A 47 -2.88 -7.52 -3.54
C SER A 47 -3.47 -8.72 -4.29
N GLN A 48 -2.98 -8.96 -5.50
CA GLN A 48 -3.29 -10.08 -6.38
C GLN A 48 -1.98 -10.60 -6.98
N ASP A 49 -2.01 -11.31 -8.11
CA ASP A 49 -0.80 -11.80 -8.76
C ASP A 49 0.21 -10.68 -9.08
N ALA A 50 1.35 -10.71 -8.40
CA ALA A 50 2.36 -9.64 -8.46
C ALA A 50 3.00 -9.47 -9.86
N GLU A 51 3.10 -10.56 -10.66
CA GLU A 51 3.66 -10.50 -12.02
C GLU A 51 2.67 -9.82 -12.97
N THR A 52 1.39 -10.12 -12.81
CA THR A 52 0.29 -9.46 -13.54
C THR A 52 0.27 -7.96 -13.21
N ILE A 53 0.32 -7.58 -11.94
CA ILE A 53 0.38 -6.16 -11.54
C ILE A 53 1.59 -5.49 -12.19
N ALA A 54 2.79 -6.04 -12.02
CA ALA A 54 4.03 -5.45 -12.51
C ALA A 54 4.02 -5.18 -14.02
N THR A 55 3.44 -6.09 -14.81
CA THR A 55 3.37 -5.93 -16.28
C THR A 55 2.24 -5.01 -16.73
N THR A 56 1.19 -4.89 -15.94
CA THR A 56 -0.01 -4.12 -16.30
C THR A 56 0.13 -2.63 -15.98
N VAL A 57 0.94 -2.26 -14.95
CA VAL A 57 1.06 -0.86 -14.49
C VAL A 57 2.10 -0.03 -15.24
N GLU A 58 2.97 -0.63 -16.06
CA GLU A 58 3.99 0.11 -16.83
C GLU A 58 3.40 1.27 -17.65
N PRO A 59 2.29 1.10 -18.41
CA PRO A 59 1.70 2.19 -19.18
C PRO A 59 1.16 3.34 -18.33
N LEU A 60 0.77 3.11 -17.05
CA LEU A 60 0.40 4.20 -16.14
C LEU A 60 1.60 5.09 -15.81
N ALA A 61 2.78 4.48 -15.63
CA ALA A 61 4.01 5.21 -15.37
C ALA A 61 4.45 6.01 -16.60
N ASP A 62 4.35 5.40 -17.79
CA ASP A 62 4.69 6.07 -19.05
C ASP A 62 3.79 7.30 -19.29
N GLU A 63 2.46 7.14 -19.14
CA GLU A 63 1.49 8.24 -19.32
C GLU A 63 1.70 9.37 -18.30
N LEU A 64 1.89 9.01 -17.01
CA LEU A 64 2.19 9.99 -15.97
C LEU A 64 3.50 10.73 -16.28
N GLY A 65 4.52 10.02 -16.74
CA GLY A 65 5.80 10.60 -17.13
C GLY A 65 5.69 11.56 -18.30
N GLU A 66 4.87 11.25 -19.31
CA GLU A 66 4.60 12.14 -20.44
C GLU A 66 3.87 13.42 -20.01
N ILE A 67 2.90 13.32 -19.10
CA ILE A 67 2.14 14.49 -18.60
C ILE A 67 3.03 15.40 -17.76
N LEU A 68 3.87 14.82 -16.88
CA LEU A 68 4.70 15.59 -15.93
C LEU A 68 6.03 16.08 -16.53
N ASP A 69 6.45 15.54 -17.69
CA ASP A 69 7.80 15.70 -18.28
C ASP A 69 8.91 15.26 -17.28
N ILE A 70 8.69 14.13 -16.59
CA ILE A 70 9.60 13.49 -15.62
C ILE A 70 9.67 11.99 -15.92
N GLU A 71 10.84 11.36 -15.78
CA GLU A 71 10.92 9.89 -15.82
C GLU A 71 10.11 9.28 -14.67
N VAL A 72 9.16 8.39 -14.95
CA VAL A 72 8.38 7.66 -13.95
C VAL A 72 8.61 6.16 -14.08
N GLU A 73 8.92 5.49 -12.98
CA GLU A 73 9.07 4.02 -12.90
C GLU A 73 7.94 3.43 -12.06
N ALA A 74 7.30 2.36 -12.54
CA ALA A 74 6.38 1.56 -11.75
C ALA A 74 7.13 0.42 -11.05
N ARG A 75 6.81 0.14 -9.79
CA ARG A 75 7.43 -0.93 -9.00
C ARG A 75 6.41 -1.67 -8.16
N THR A 76 6.24 -2.97 -8.38
CA THR A 76 5.46 -3.83 -7.49
C THR A 76 6.35 -4.28 -6.33
N MET A 77 5.84 -4.11 -5.12
CA MET A 77 6.56 -4.47 -3.89
C MET A 77 6.44 -5.98 -3.61
N THR A 78 7.26 -6.49 -2.71
CA THR A 78 7.24 -7.92 -2.33
C THR A 78 6.16 -8.26 -1.30
N ASN A 79 5.72 -7.26 -0.53
CA ASN A 79 4.64 -7.34 0.46
C ASN A 79 4.09 -5.93 0.72
N TYR A 80 3.02 -5.86 1.50
CA TYR A 80 2.33 -4.60 1.79
C TYR A 80 3.18 -3.64 2.62
N ASN A 81 3.82 -4.13 3.69
CA ASN A 81 4.68 -3.30 4.56
C ASN A 81 5.88 -2.74 3.79
N GLY A 82 6.41 -3.49 2.83
CA GLY A 82 7.51 -3.04 1.97
C GLY A 82 7.19 -1.77 1.19
N LEU A 83 5.92 -1.48 0.88
CA LEU A 83 5.53 -0.21 0.26
C LEU A 83 5.62 0.93 1.28
N VAL A 84 5.10 0.73 2.49
CA VAL A 84 5.16 1.72 3.59
C VAL A 84 6.61 2.12 3.87
N GLU A 85 7.48 1.13 4.05
CA GLU A 85 8.91 1.36 4.32
C GLU A 85 9.64 2.02 3.14
N ALA A 86 9.32 1.62 1.91
CA ALA A 86 9.94 2.21 0.72
C ALA A 86 9.53 3.67 0.52
N MET A 87 8.31 4.05 0.89
CA MET A 87 7.86 5.44 0.92
C MET A 87 8.58 6.21 2.04
N GLY A 88 8.62 5.69 3.26
CA GLY A 88 9.36 6.30 4.38
C GLY A 88 10.86 6.44 4.14
N ALA A 89 11.44 5.62 3.26
CA ALA A 89 12.83 5.70 2.84
C ALA A 89 13.05 6.52 1.55
N GLU A 90 12.03 7.22 1.05
CA GLU A 90 12.05 8.03 -0.19
C GLU A 90 12.44 7.21 -1.45
N GLN A 91 12.27 5.89 -1.42
CA GLN A 91 12.55 5.01 -2.56
C GLN A 91 11.32 4.85 -3.48
N VAL A 92 10.14 5.13 -2.95
CA VAL A 92 8.86 5.24 -3.63
C VAL A 92 8.26 6.59 -3.29
N HIS A 93 7.86 7.35 -4.29
CA HIS A 93 7.37 8.72 -4.16
C HIS A 93 5.84 8.81 -4.21
N ILE A 94 5.22 7.89 -4.94
CA ILE A 94 3.77 7.81 -5.11
C ILE A 94 3.36 6.37 -4.80
N GLY A 95 2.52 6.16 -3.79
CA GLY A 95 2.08 4.84 -3.34
C GLY A 95 0.61 4.58 -3.69
N PHE A 96 0.34 3.44 -4.33
CA PHE A 96 -0.99 2.85 -4.46
C PHE A 96 -1.17 1.92 -3.26
N ILE A 97 -1.75 2.45 -2.19
CA ILE A 97 -1.67 1.86 -0.87
C ILE A 97 -3.06 1.66 -0.26
N PRO A 98 -3.38 0.46 0.28
CA PRO A 98 -4.63 0.23 1.00
C PRO A 98 -4.77 1.14 2.23
N ALA A 99 -6.01 1.41 2.62
CA ALA A 99 -6.33 2.35 3.70
C ALA A 99 -5.55 2.12 5.01
N PHE A 100 -5.32 0.86 5.41
CA PHE A 100 -4.54 0.55 6.60
C PHE A 100 -3.05 0.86 6.42
N GLY A 101 -2.47 0.45 5.29
CA GLY A 101 -1.08 0.80 4.96
C GLY A 101 -0.87 2.33 4.91
N TYR A 102 -1.86 3.07 4.37
CA TYR A 102 -1.84 4.53 4.39
C TYR A 102 -1.83 5.10 5.82
N VAL A 103 -2.69 4.59 6.70
CA VAL A 103 -2.73 5.06 8.11
C VAL A 103 -1.38 4.85 8.79
N ILE A 104 -0.76 3.68 8.61
CA ILE A 104 0.58 3.41 9.15
C ILE A 104 1.62 4.38 8.54
N ALA A 105 1.63 4.51 7.21
CA ALA A 105 2.57 5.37 6.50
C ALA A 105 2.43 6.85 6.90
N ASN A 106 1.21 7.32 7.12
CA ASN A 106 0.95 8.67 7.61
C ASN A 106 1.45 8.87 9.04
N GLN A 107 1.19 7.90 9.95
CA GLN A 107 1.60 8.01 11.35
C GLN A 107 3.13 7.95 11.54
N GLU A 108 3.83 7.17 10.71
CA GLU A 108 5.27 6.93 10.87
C GLU A 108 6.13 7.86 10.02
N TYR A 109 5.64 8.28 8.85
CA TYR A 109 6.45 8.96 7.84
C TYR A 109 5.77 10.21 7.27
N ASP A 110 4.66 10.67 7.85
CA ASP A 110 3.90 11.85 7.39
C ASP A 110 3.45 11.74 5.91
N ILE A 111 3.28 10.52 5.38
CA ILE A 111 2.80 10.28 4.01
C ILE A 111 1.40 10.90 3.84
N GLU A 112 1.18 11.61 2.74
CA GLU A 112 -0.05 12.34 2.49
C GLU A 112 -0.94 11.63 1.46
N VAL A 113 -2.23 11.46 1.78
CA VAL A 113 -3.23 11.01 0.79
C VAL A 113 -3.61 12.17 -0.12
N ILE A 114 -3.62 11.92 -1.43
CA ILE A 114 -4.03 12.93 -2.42
C ILE A 114 -5.30 12.52 -3.17
N LEU A 115 -5.50 11.23 -3.41
CA LEU A 115 -6.62 10.67 -4.15
C LEU A 115 -7.05 9.33 -3.57
N LYS A 116 -8.25 8.89 -3.92
CA LYS A 116 -8.80 7.58 -3.59
C LYS A 116 -9.42 6.92 -4.81
N SER A 117 -9.50 5.61 -4.76
CA SER A 117 -10.22 4.84 -5.77
C SER A 117 -11.73 4.90 -5.60
N ILE A 118 -12.44 4.75 -6.71
CA ILE A 118 -13.86 4.46 -6.75
C ILE A 118 -14.02 3.06 -7.36
N ARG A 119 -14.73 2.17 -6.66
CA ARG A 119 -15.00 0.79 -7.07
C ARG A 119 -16.51 0.56 -7.09
N HIS A 120 -17.03 0.01 -8.19
CA HIS A 120 -18.47 -0.20 -8.37
C HIS A 120 -19.32 1.06 -8.06
N GLY A 121 -18.75 2.25 -8.36
CA GLY A 121 -19.38 3.54 -8.10
C GLY A 121 -19.40 3.97 -6.63
N SER A 122 -18.63 3.31 -5.73
CA SER A 122 -18.52 3.61 -4.30
C SER A 122 -17.11 4.02 -3.92
N SER A 123 -16.99 4.92 -2.93
CA SER A 123 -15.73 5.25 -2.23
C SER A 123 -15.45 4.34 -1.04
N THR A 124 -16.31 3.35 -0.80
CA THR A 124 -16.16 2.34 0.26
C THR A 124 -16.43 0.95 -0.30
N TYR A 125 -15.87 -0.06 0.33
CA TYR A 125 -16.06 -1.48 0.07
C TYR A 125 -16.17 -2.25 1.39
N LYS A 126 -16.27 -3.59 1.34
CA LYS A 126 -16.30 -4.44 2.53
C LYS A 126 -15.27 -5.55 2.43
N ALA A 127 -14.79 -6.00 3.56
CA ALA A 127 -14.16 -7.30 3.62
C ALA A 127 -15.24 -8.39 3.72
N GLN A 128 -14.91 -9.59 3.23
CA GLN A 128 -15.77 -10.77 3.33
C GLN A 128 -14.99 -11.94 3.92
N TYR A 129 -15.74 -12.82 4.58
CA TYR A 129 -15.25 -14.14 4.96
C TYR A 129 -15.72 -15.14 3.92
N LEU A 130 -14.81 -15.82 3.26
CA LEU A 130 -15.08 -16.86 2.27
C LEU A 130 -14.88 -18.24 2.89
N VAL A 131 -15.84 -19.12 2.69
CA VAL A 131 -15.78 -20.53 3.09
C VAL A 131 -16.24 -21.41 1.93
N GLN A 132 -15.91 -22.70 1.95
CA GLN A 132 -16.46 -23.63 0.97
C GLN A 132 -17.99 -23.69 1.07
N ALA A 133 -18.67 -23.77 -0.06
CA ALA A 133 -20.13 -23.72 -0.12
C ALA A 133 -20.80 -24.92 0.59
N ASP A 134 -20.13 -26.08 0.61
CA ASP A 134 -20.56 -27.31 1.23
C ASP A 134 -19.98 -27.54 2.65
N SER A 135 -19.25 -26.56 3.19
CA SER A 135 -18.73 -26.63 4.57
C SER A 135 -19.87 -26.51 5.59
N ASP A 136 -19.62 -27.01 6.79
CA ASP A 136 -20.50 -26.91 7.96
C ASP A 136 -20.33 -25.59 8.75
N ILE A 137 -19.53 -24.64 8.25
CA ILE A 137 -19.32 -23.32 8.83
C ILE A 137 -20.48 -22.42 8.44
N GLU A 138 -21.43 -22.15 9.32
CA GLU A 138 -22.63 -21.37 9.05
C GLU A 138 -22.59 -19.94 9.64
N SER A 139 -21.65 -19.67 10.56
CA SER A 139 -21.52 -18.40 11.25
C SER A 139 -20.08 -18.12 11.70
N LEU A 140 -19.79 -16.89 12.16
CA LEU A 140 -18.47 -16.52 12.68
C LEU A 140 -18.09 -17.34 13.95
N GLU A 141 -19.09 -17.86 14.69
CA GLU A 141 -18.91 -18.75 15.85
C GLU A 141 -18.24 -20.08 15.47
N ASP A 142 -18.45 -20.53 14.24
CA ASP A 142 -17.90 -21.80 13.75
C ASP A 142 -16.43 -21.68 13.29
N LEU A 143 -15.86 -20.47 13.34
CA LEU A 143 -14.48 -20.20 12.93
C LEU A 143 -13.45 -20.59 14.00
N GLU A 144 -13.86 -20.79 15.26
CA GLU A 144 -12.96 -21.23 16.33
C GLU A 144 -12.26 -22.55 15.97
N GLY A 145 -10.94 -22.57 16.06
CA GLY A 145 -10.11 -23.73 15.73
C GLY A 145 -9.95 -24.02 14.23
N LYS A 146 -10.49 -23.20 13.34
CA LYS A 146 -10.37 -23.37 11.88
C LYS A 146 -9.03 -22.82 11.36
N ARG A 147 -8.70 -23.18 10.11
CA ARG A 147 -7.54 -22.65 9.38
C ARG A 147 -7.94 -21.38 8.64
N TRP A 148 -7.29 -20.28 8.96
CA TRP A 148 -7.55 -18.96 8.37
C TRP A 148 -6.43 -18.54 7.42
N ALA A 149 -6.78 -18.22 6.16
CA ALA A 149 -5.88 -17.62 5.18
C ALA A 149 -6.22 -16.14 4.97
N TYR A 150 -5.20 -15.28 4.91
CA TYR A 150 -5.34 -13.86 4.62
C TYR A 150 -4.15 -13.34 3.81
N ALA A 151 -4.34 -12.23 3.09
CA ALA A 151 -3.33 -11.70 2.19
C ALA A 151 -2.06 -11.27 2.93
N ASP A 152 -2.20 -10.30 3.84
CA ASP A 152 -1.07 -9.68 4.57
C ASP A 152 -1.57 -9.09 5.89
N ALA A 153 -0.73 -9.06 6.93
CA ALA A 153 -1.07 -8.51 8.25
C ALA A 153 -1.34 -6.99 8.20
N THR A 154 -0.82 -6.29 7.18
CA THR A 154 -1.09 -4.86 6.93
C THR A 154 -2.17 -4.61 5.88
N SER A 155 -2.88 -5.67 5.45
CA SER A 155 -4.04 -5.56 4.57
C SER A 155 -5.28 -5.10 5.33
N THR A 156 -5.97 -4.06 4.84
CA THR A 156 -7.18 -3.52 5.44
C THR A 156 -8.32 -4.55 5.48
N SER A 157 -8.64 -5.16 4.33
CA SER A 157 -9.74 -6.14 4.19
C SER A 157 -9.28 -7.59 4.38
N GLY A 158 -7.97 -7.87 4.20
CA GLY A 158 -7.44 -9.20 4.46
C GLY A 158 -7.28 -9.48 5.96
N PHE A 159 -6.94 -8.47 6.75
CA PHE A 159 -6.61 -8.67 8.17
C PHE A 159 -7.29 -7.68 9.11
N LEU A 160 -7.05 -6.37 9.00
CA LEU A 160 -7.43 -5.39 10.03
C LEU A 160 -8.92 -5.43 10.38
N PHE A 161 -9.80 -5.23 9.40
CA PHE A 161 -11.24 -5.17 9.66
C PHE A 161 -11.83 -6.52 10.08
N PRO A 162 -11.52 -7.65 9.40
CA PRO A 162 -11.96 -8.96 9.86
C PRO A 162 -11.47 -9.31 11.27
N ALA A 163 -10.19 -9.09 11.57
CA ALA A 163 -9.64 -9.35 12.89
C ALA A 163 -10.33 -8.51 13.97
N ASN A 164 -10.52 -7.19 13.72
CA ASN A 164 -11.25 -6.32 14.64
C ASN A 164 -12.69 -6.79 14.88
N GLN A 165 -13.41 -7.19 13.83
CA GLN A 165 -14.77 -7.72 13.96
C GLN A 165 -14.82 -8.97 14.83
N LEU A 166 -13.91 -9.93 14.63
CA LEU A 166 -13.82 -11.14 15.43
C LEU A 166 -13.41 -10.83 16.88
N MET A 167 -12.40 -9.98 17.07
CA MET A 167 -11.95 -9.58 18.41
C MET A 167 -13.07 -8.93 19.22
N GLN A 168 -13.84 -8.03 18.60
CA GLN A 168 -15.00 -7.40 19.26
C GLN A 168 -16.13 -8.39 19.55
N LYS A 169 -16.43 -9.27 18.60
CA LYS A 169 -17.54 -10.23 18.72
C LYS A 169 -17.28 -11.27 19.83
N PHE A 170 -16.02 -11.71 19.96
CA PHE A 170 -15.65 -12.81 20.87
C PHE A 170 -14.87 -12.35 22.10
N ASP A 171 -14.73 -11.03 22.32
CA ASP A 171 -13.99 -10.44 23.45
C ASP A 171 -12.53 -10.92 23.50
N ILE A 172 -11.88 -11.02 22.33
CA ILE A 172 -10.49 -11.44 22.19
C ILE A 172 -9.58 -10.24 22.42
N GLU A 173 -8.58 -10.36 23.30
CA GLU A 173 -7.81 -9.23 23.82
C GLU A 173 -6.78 -8.67 22.84
N SER A 174 -6.32 -9.46 21.85
CA SER A 174 -5.26 -9.03 20.91
C SER A 174 -5.30 -9.81 19.60
N PRO A 175 -4.71 -9.26 18.51
CA PRO A 175 -4.51 -9.99 17.26
C PRO A 175 -3.70 -11.29 17.46
N ASP A 176 -2.76 -11.28 18.38
CA ASP A 176 -1.93 -12.44 18.70
C ASP A 176 -2.80 -13.57 19.31
N ALA A 177 -3.68 -13.25 20.25
CA ALA A 177 -4.65 -14.20 20.78
C ALA A 177 -5.63 -14.69 19.69
N LEU A 178 -6.07 -13.81 18.79
CA LEU A 178 -6.90 -14.20 17.66
C LEU A 178 -6.21 -15.25 16.77
N THR A 179 -4.95 -15.00 16.41
CA THR A 179 -4.22 -15.86 15.48
C THR A 179 -3.68 -17.15 16.10
N THR A 180 -3.40 -17.16 17.41
CA THR A 180 -2.74 -18.31 18.08
C THR A 180 -3.66 -19.11 18.99
N GLU A 181 -4.77 -18.53 19.48
CA GLU A 181 -5.67 -19.17 20.43
C GLU A 181 -7.08 -19.41 19.87
N PHE A 182 -7.62 -18.44 19.08
CA PHE A 182 -8.95 -18.58 18.49
C PHE A 182 -8.89 -19.46 17.22
N PHE A 183 -8.01 -19.14 16.27
CA PHE A 183 -7.81 -19.98 15.09
C PHE A 183 -6.89 -21.16 15.41
N GLY A 184 -7.12 -22.30 14.74
CA GLY A 184 -6.25 -23.48 14.86
C GLY A 184 -4.94 -23.32 14.10
N GLU A 185 -4.99 -22.60 12.98
CA GLU A 185 -3.85 -22.25 12.13
C GLU A 185 -4.16 -20.96 11.39
N THR A 186 -3.16 -20.09 11.20
CA THR A 186 -3.26 -18.89 10.39
C THR A 186 -2.13 -18.84 9.39
N VAL A 187 -2.44 -18.45 8.13
CA VAL A 187 -1.46 -18.40 7.05
C VAL A 187 -1.60 -17.10 6.30
N GLN A 188 -0.51 -16.32 6.29
CA GLN A 188 -0.37 -15.18 5.41
C GLN A 188 0.10 -15.68 4.04
N VAL A 189 -0.67 -15.40 2.98
CA VAL A 189 -0.46 -15.99 1.65
C VAL A 189 -0.03 -14.99 0.56
N GLY A 190 0.09 -13.71 0.90
CA GLY A 190 0.62 -12.64 0.04
C GLY A 190 -0.40 -11.91 -0.81
N GLY A 191 -1.51 -12.54 -1.21
CA GLY A 191 -2.56 -11.96 -2.06
C GLY A 191 -3.96 -12.41 -1.68
N HIS A 192 -4.98 -11.65 -2.07
CA HIS A 192 -6.39 -11.98 -1.82
C HIS A 192 -6.89 -13.12 -2.70
N ASP A 193 -6.41 -13.19 -3.94
CA ASP A 193 -6.62 -14.29 -4.87
C ASP A 193 -6.10 -15.60 -4.29
N THR A 194 -4.86 -15.62 -3.83
CA THR A 194 -4.24 -16.78 -3.20
C THR A 194 -4.99 -17.21 -1.93
N ALA A 195 -5.51 -16.26 -1.13
CA ALA A 195 -6.32 -16.58 0.05
C ALA A 195 -7.65 -17.25 -0.34
N ALA A 196 -8.34 -16.74 -1.38
CA ALA A 196 -9.56 -17.35 -1.88
C ALA A 196 -9.30 -18.74 -2.48
N ILE A 197 -8.21 -18.90 -3.25
CA ILE A 197 -7.78 -20.18 -3.84
C ILE A 197 -7.46 -21.20 -2.74
N ALA A 198 -6.82 -20.81 -1.64
CA ALA A 198 -6.54 -21.72 -0.54
C ALA A 198 -7.81 -22.34 0.05
N VAL A 199 -8.92 -21.59 0.13
CA VAL A 199 -10.22 -22.14 0.53
C VAL A 199 -10.84 -22.98 -0.59
N TYR A 200 -10.73 -22.54 -1.85
CA TYR A 200 -11.24 -23.29 -2.99
C TYR A 200 -10.61 -24.68 -3.10
N GLU A 201 -9.33 -24.82 -2.84
CA GLU A 201 -8.57 -26.08 -2.86
C GLU A 201 -8.70 -26.89 -1.56
N GLY A 202 -9.19 -26.27 -0.47
CA GLY A 202 -9.35 -26.91 0.84
C GLY A 202 -8.09 -26.86 1.71
N ASP A 203 -7.12 -26.02 1.36
CA ASP A 203 -5.92 -25.79 2.17
C ASP A 203 -6.19 -24.87 3.37
N ALA A 204 -7.24 -24.05 3.30
CA ALA A 204 -7.79 -23.27 4.40
C ALA A 204 -9.30 -23.53 4.54
N ASP A 205 -9.85 -23.26 5.73
CA ASP A 205 -11.27 -23.42 6.02
C ASP A 205 -12.04 -22.09 5.81
N VAL A 206 -11.35 -20.97 6.04
CA VAL A 206 -11.86 -19.62 5.83
C VAL A 206 -10.76 -18.73 5.25
N ALA A 207 -11.16 -17.80 4.35
CA ALA A 207 -10.31 -16.71 3.89
C ALA A 207 -11.00 -15.37 4.12
N THR A 208 -10.21 -14.33 4.38
CA THR A 208 -10.68 -12.95 4.39
C THR A 208 -10.09 -12.17 3.24
N THR A 209 -10.97 -11.52 2.48
CA THR A 209 -10.62 -10.83 1.23
C THR A 209 -11.46 -9.57 1.06
N PHE A 210 -11.17 -8.77 0.02
CA PHE A 210 -12.14 -7.78 -0.45
C PHE A 210 -13.36 -8.48 -1.08
N ASP A 211 -14.48 -7.77 -1.17
CA ASP A 211 -15.82 -8.33 -1.40
C ASP A 211 -16.09 -8.92 -2.80
N ASP A 212 -15.30 -8.54 -3.81
CA ASP A 212 -15.47 -8.99 -5.20
C ASP A 212 -14.33 -9.91 -5.72
N VAL A 213 -13.44 -10.42 -4.86
CA VAL A 213 -12.30 -11.27 -5.28
C VAL A 213 -12.71 -12.48 -6.13
N ARG A 214 -13.90 -13.06 -5.89
CA ARG A 214 -14.40 -14.20 -6.69
C ARG A 214 -14.73 -13.82 -8.13
N GLU A 215 -15.05 -12.54 -8.39
CA GLU A 215 -15.30 -12.03 -9.74
C GLU A 215 -14.01 -11.99 -10.53
N ASN A 216 -12.92 -11.54 -9.91
CA ASN A 216 -11.61 -11.48 -10.53
C ASN A 216 -11.06 -12.87 -10.88
N LEU A 217 -11.46 -13.90 -10.13
CA LEU A 217 -11.02 -15.29 -10.33
C LEU A 217 -11.91 -16.11 -11.27
N GLU A 218 -13.07 -15.60 -11.75
CA GLU A 218 -14.00 -16.38 -12.57
C GLU A 218 -13.43 -16.85 -13.92
N GLU A 219 -12.48 -16.10 -14.50
CA GLU A 219 -11.88 -16.51 -15.77
C GLU A 219 -11.01 -17.76 -15.61
N GLU A 220 -10.25 -17.85 -14.53
CA GLU A 220 -9.36 -18.98 -14.23
C GLU A 220 -10.10 -20.13 -13.51
N TYR A 221 -11.03 -19.78 -12.62
CA TYR A 221 -11.84 -20.70 -11.81
C TYR A 221 -13.34 -20.49 -12.06
N PRO A 222 -13.91 -20.98 -13.19
CA PRO A 222 -15.29 -20.66 -13.60
C PRO A 222 -16.38 -21.12 -12.63
N ASP A 223 -16.09 -22.06 -11.73
CA ASP A 223 -17.00 -22.55 -10.71
C ASP A 223 -16.74 -21.98 -9.30
N ILE A 224 -15.89 -20.96 -9.18
CA ILE A 224 -15.48 -20.41 -7.87
C ILE A 224 -16.67 -19.90 -7.05
N LYS A 225 -17.65 -19.24 -7.70
CA LYS A 225 -18.85 -18.73 -7.03
C LYS A 225 -19.82 -19.83 -6.60
N ASP A 226 -19.75 -21.00 -7.23
CA ASP A 226 -20.52 -22.19 -6.83
C ASP A 226 -19.83 -22.93 -5.68
N LYS A 227 -18.48 -22.90 -5.64
CA LYS A 227 -17.67 -23.59 -4.62
C LYS A 227 -17.39 -22.77 -3.37
N LEU A 228 -17.34 -21.45 -3.50
CA LEU A 228 -17.11 -20.54 -2.39
C LEU A 228 -18.34 -19.67 -2.13
N ARG A 229 -18.77 -19.61 -0.90
CA ARG A 229 -19.80 -18.68 -0.45
C ARG A 229 -19.26 -17.67 0.54
N VAL A 230 -19.89 -16.50 0.56
CA VAL A 230 -19.67 -15.51 1.62
C VAL A 230 -20.38 -15.98 2.89
N LEU A 231 -19.65 -16.02 3.98
CA LEU A 231 -20.18 -16.28 5.30
C LEU A 231 -20.75 -15.02 5.93
N GLU A 232 -19.96 -13.95 5.91
CA GLU A 232 -20.27 -12.66 6.54
C GLU A 232 -19.47 -11.54 5.85
N TYR A 233 -19.93 -10.29 6.00
CA TYR A 233 -19.20 -9.08 5.60
C TYR A 233 -18.81 -8.27 6.85
N THR A 234 -17.76 -7.48 6.72
CA THR A 234 -17.39 -6.47 7.72
C THR A 234 -18.23 -5.20 7.55
N ASP A 235 -18.01 -4.22 8.45
CA ASP A 235 -18.39 -2.84 8.22
C ASP A 235 -17.69 -2.28 6.97
N GLU A 236 -18.16 -1.11 6.50
CA GLU A 236 -17.59 -0.45 5.33
C GLU A 236 -16.17 0.05 5.61
N ILE A 237 -15.33 -0.08 4.59
CA ILE A 237 -13.91 0.27 4.57
C ILE A 237 -13.73 1.38 3.54
N PRO A 238 -13.05 2.50 3.85
CA PRO A 238 -12.62 3.45 2.82
C PRO A 238 -11.75 2.76 1.77
N ASN A 239 -11.96 3.11 0.50
CA ASN A 239 -11.18 2.53 -0.60
C ASN A 239 -9.69 2.91 -0.50
N ASP A 240 -8.90 2.23 -1.32
CA ASP A 240 -7.45 2.43 -1.44
C ASP A 240 -7.09 3.86 -1.86
N THR A 241 -5.89 4.27 -1.52
CA THR A 241 -5.37 5.62 -1.75
C THR A 241 -4.34 5.66 -2.87
N ILE A 242 -4.20 6.85 -3.49
CA ILE A 242 -2.96 7.32 -4.08
C ILE A 242 -2.39 8.32 -3.08
N SER A 243 -1.21 8.03 -2.57
CA SER A 243 -0.55 8.83 -1.53
C SER A 243 0.87 9.20 -1.97
N VAL A 244 1.39 10.29 -1.42
CA VAL A 244 2.70 10.83 -1.78
C VAL A 244 3.56 11.06 -0.55
N ILE A 245 4.88 11.05 -0.73
CA ILE A 245 5.83 11.40 0.32
C ILE A 245 5.82 12.91 0.57
N PRO A 246 6.06 13.37 1.82
CA PRO A 246 6.00 14.78 2.19
C PRO A 246 7.14 15.63 1.60
N GLU A 247 8.18 15.01 1.05
CA GLU A 247 9.33 15.69 0.42
C GLU A 247 9.02 16.21 -0.98
N LEU A 248 7.89 15.83 -1.59
CA LEU A 248 7.49 16.39 -2.89
C LEU A 248 6.98 17.82 -2.71
N ASP A 249 7.31 18.65 -3.67
CA ASP A 249 6.84 20.05 -3.69
C ASP A 249 5.35 20.14 -3.95
N ASP A 250 4.66 21.06 -3.28
CA ASP A 250 3.20 21.25 -3.40
C ASP A 250 2.71 21.45 -4.85
N GLU A 251 3.51 22.12 -5.71
CA GLU A 251 3.18 22.33 -7.12
C GLU A 251 3.24 20.99 -7.87
N LEU A 252 4.28 20.19 -7.63
CA LEU A 252 4.40 18.86 -8.23
C LEU A 252 3.29 17.89 -7.72
N VAL A 253 2.97 17.92 -6.43
CA VAL A 253 1.85 17.15 -5.87
C VAL A 253 0.54 17.51 -6.55
N GLN A 254 0.30 18.82 -6.81
CA GLN A 254 -0.91 19.24 -7.53
C GLN A 254 -0.89 18.77 -9.00
N GLU A 255 0.26 18.83 -9.69
CA GLU A 255 0.39 18.31 -11.05
C GLU A 255 0.14 16.79 -11.11
N ILE A 256 0.67 16.02 -10.15
CA ILE A 256 0.42 14.58 -10.02
C ILE A 256 -1.08 14.31 -9.81
N LYS A 257 -1.71 15.06 -8.92
CA LYS A 257 -3.15 14.97 -8.65
C LYS A 257 -3.99 15.23 -9.90
N ASP A 258 -3.68 16.32 -10.62
CA ASP A 258 -4.39 16.70 -11.84
C ASP A 258 -4.18 15.66 -12.95
N ALA A 259 -2.98 15.08 -13.07
CA ALA A 259 -2.66 14.05 -14.03
C ALA A 259 -3.50 12.77 -13.76
N PHE A 260 -3.51 12.26 -12.52
CA PHE A 260 -4.34 11.10 -12.18
C PHE A 260 -5.85 11.38 -12.34
N MET A 261 -6.32 12.57 -11.98
CA MET A 261 -7.72 12.93 -12.19
C MET A 261 -8.10 12.95 -13.68
N SER A 262 -7.16 13.30 -14.57
CA SER A 262 -7.38 13.26 -16.03
C SER A 262 -7.55 11.84 -16.57
N PHE A 263 -7.05 10.82 -15.87
CA PHE A 263 -7.22 9.41 -16.25
C PHE A 263 -8.68 8.97 -16.23
N ASN A 264 -9.55 9.65 -15.47
CA ASN A 264 -10.99 9.39 -15.51
C ASN A 264 -11.61 9.60 -16.91
N ASP A 265 -11.01 10.43 -17.75
CA ASP A 265 -11.43 10.68 -19.11
C ASP A 265 -10.64 9.84 -20.14
N ASN A 266 -9.72 8.97 -19.69
CA ASN A 266 -8.88 8.10 -20.53
C ASN A 266 -9.27 6.63 -20.31
N GLU A 267 -10.02 6.06 -21.26
CA GLU A 267 -10.55 4.69 -21.17
C GLU A 267 -9.44 3.63 -21.00
N ASP A 268 -8.26 3.84 -21.62
CA ASP A 268 -7.14 2.90 -21.50
C ASP A 268 -6.54 2.92 -20.10
N MET A 269 -6.35 4.10 -19.48
CA MET A 269 -5.81 4.25 -18.13
C MET A 269 -6.77 3.68 -17.08
N ILE A 270 -8.06 4.00 -17.15
CA ILE A 270 -9.06 3.43 -16.25
C ILE A 270 -9.15 1.91 -16.41
N LYS A 271 -9.04 1.41 -17.66
CA LYS A 271 -9.02 -0.04 -17.87
C LYS A 271 -7.85 -0.70 -17.15
N ILE A 272 -6.64 -0.12 -17.20
CA ILE A 272 -5.47 -0.65 -16.48
C ILE A 272 -5.73 -0.66 -14.98
N MET A 273 -6.24 0.43 -14.41
CA MET A 273 -6.57 0.52 -12.98
C MET A 273 -7.65 -0.49 -12.57
N ASN A 274 -8.62 -0.74 -13.46
CA ASN A 274 -9.63 -1.76 -13.24
C ASN A 274 -9.05 -3.17 -13.29
N ASP A 275 -8.20 -3.47 -14.28
CA ASP A 275 -7.55 -4.77 -14.43
C ASP A 275 -6.61 -5.09 -13.22
N VAL A 276 -5.99 -4.07 -12.61
CA VAL A 276 -5.05 -4.23 -11.49
C VAL A 276 -5.78 -4.30 -10.13
N TYR A 277 -6.71 -3.37 -9.86
CA TYR A 277 -7.30 -3.19 -8.54
C TYR A 277 -8.83 -3.02 -8.55
N THR A 278 -9.49 -3.28 -9.67
CA THR A 278 -10.96 -3.10 -9.83
C THR A 278 -11.39 -1.63 -9.61
N TRP A 279 -10.54 -0.66 -9.97
CA TRP A 279 -10.87 0.76 -9.87
C TRP A 279 -11.61 1.22 -11.13
N ASP A 280 -12.80 1.78 -10.96
CA ASP A 280 -13.62 2.31 -12.04
C ASP A 280 -13.38 3.81 -12.27
N ALA A 281 -12.90 4.51 -11.25
CA ALA A 281 -12.57 5.92 -11.27
C ALA A 281 -11.64 6.30 -10.12
N ILE A 282 -11.16 7.55 -10.15
CA ILE A 282 -10.36 8.20 -9.12
C ILE A 282 -11.12 9.43 -8.63
N ASP A 283 -11.08 9.72 -7.33
CA ASP A 283 -11.64 10.92 -6.73
C ASP A 283 -10.68 11.53 -5.72
N THR A 284 -10.92 12.78 -5.34
CA THR A 284 -10.15 13.45 -4.29
C THR A 284 -10.37 12.79 -2.94
N ALA A 285 -9.33 12.75 -2.12
CA ALA A 285 -9.37 12.19 -0.78
C ALA A 285 -8.94 13.21 0.28
N GLU A 286 -9.48 13.06 1.47
CA GLU A 286 -9.13 13.81 2.67
C GLU A 286 -8.66 12.81 3.75
N HIS A 287 -7.62 13.17 4.51
CA HIS A 287 -7.10 12.32 5.60
C HIS A 287 -8.19 11.85 6.57
N SER A 288 -9.14 12.72 6.91
CA SER A 288 -10.24 12.41 7.83
C SER A 288 -11.20 11.30 7.37
N GLU A 289 -11.18 10.95 6.08
CA GLU A 289 -11.97 9.81 5.58
C GLU A 289 -11.42 8.46 6.08
N TYR A 290 -10.17 8.44 6.54
CA TYR A 290 -9.46 7.26 7.04
C TYR A 290 -9.41 7.18 8.57
N ASP A 291 -10.06 8.10 9.29
CA ASP A 291 -10.13 8.09 10.76
C ASP A 291 -10.70 6.77 11.30
N VAL A 292 -11.69 6.18 10.62
CA VAL A 292 -12.26 4.89 11.01
C VAL A 292 -11.24 3.75 10.96
N VAL A 293 -10.27 3.83 10.05
CA VAL A 293 -9.18 2.85 9.93
C VAL A 293 -8.18 3.07 11.06
N ALA A 294 -7.81 4.32 11.33
CA ALA A 294 -6.94 4.69 12.45
C ALA A 294 -7.52 4.27 13.80
N GLU A 295 -8.81 4.57 14.05
CA GLU A 295 -9.53 4.14 15.25
C GLU A 295 -9.60 2.61 15.38
N THR A 296 -9.70 1.91 14.25
CA THR A 296 -9.70 0.44 14.23
C THR A 296 -8.31 -0.09 14.59
N TYR A 297 -7.27 0.50 14.04
CA TYR A 297 -5.89 0.15 14.33
C TYR A 297 -5.49 0.44 15.78
N GLU A 298 -5.89 1.57 16.35
CA GLU A 298 -5.62 1.90 17.76
C GLU A 298 -6.10 0.81 18.74
N ARG A 299 -7.17 0.07 18.39
CA ARG A 299 -7.70 -1.03 19.22
C ARG A 299 -6.78 -2.26 19.24
N PHE A 300 -5.90 -2.40 18.26
CA PHE A 300 -4.91 -3.46 18.23
C PHE A 300 -3.75 -3.20 19.21
N GLY A 301 -3.59 -1.93 19.67
CA GLY A 301 -2.49 -1.54 20.54
C GLY A 301 -1.12 -1.80 19.92
N ASP A 302 -0.11 -1.98 20.77
CA ASP A 302 1.27 -2.28 20.33
C ASP A 302 1.44 -3.72 19.76
N SER A 303 0.33 -4.39 19.41
CA SER A 303 0.37 -5.82 19.03
C SER A 303 0.62 -6.06 17.55
N VAL A 304 0.48 -5.07 16.70
CA VAL A 304 0.86 -5.19 15.28
C VAL A 304 2.29 -4.70 15.15
N SER A 305 3.24 -5.64 15.13
CA SER A 305 4.63 -5.36 14.77
C SER A 305 4.73 -5.36 13.25
N LEU A 306 5.32 -4.32 12.69
CA LEU A 306 5.66 -4.25 11.27
C LEU A 306 6.99 -4.98 10.96
N ASP A 307 7.55 -5.70 11.95
CA ASP A 307 8.80 -6.45 11.87
C ASP A 307 8.67 -7.79 11.10
#